data_9499d6aca2c59c058879c04fd4c38d7b
#
_entry.id   9499d6aca2c59c058879c04fd4c38d7b
#
_cell.length_a   1.000
_cell.length_b   1.000
_cell.length_c   1.000
_cell.angle_alpha   90.00
_cell.angle_beta   90.00
_cell.angle_gamma   90.00
#
_symmetry.space_group_name_H-M   'P 1'
#
loop_
_entity.id
_entity.type
_entity.pdbx_description
1 polymer ?
#
loop_
_entity_poly.entity_id
_entity_poly.type
_entity_poly.pdbx_seq_one_letter_code
_entity_poly.pdbx_strand_id
1 'polypeptide(L)'
;EAKSTLQALADRGLLIGVLSNTMWPRSHHEQVFKRDDLHQLIDAAVYSSEIPVAKPHLDAFTAVLSALDLTPEEAVFVGDRPWDDVYGAQQVGMRAALIPHSRLGNQAVDIAVEPDAVLGSLGEIVGVVDRWMSEYDAARGEVST
;
A
#
# COMPACT_ATOMS: atom_id res chain seq x y z
N GLU A 1 3.28 -13.02 10.40
CA GLU A 1 2.75 -11.66 10.65
C GLU A 1 1.97 -11.11 9.45
N ALA A 2 2.46 -11.32 8.23
CA ALA A 2 1.76 -10.82 7.04
C ALA A 2 0.33 -11.36 6.95
N LYS A 3 0.16 -12.65 7.12
CA LYS A 3 -1.18 -13.26 7.00
C LYS A 3 -2.13 -12.71 8.06
N SER A 4 -1.71 -12.66 9.32
CA SER A 4 -2.56 -12.16 10.39
C SER A 4 -2.90 -10.68 10.19
N THR A 5 -1.95 -9.89 9.69
CA THR A 5 -2.16 -8.47 9.41
C THR A 5 -3.16 -8.27 8.27
N LEU A 6 -2.98 -8.97 7.15
CA LEU A 6 -3.92 -8.85 6.03
C LEU A 6 -5.31 -9.36 6.39
N GLN A 7 -5.39 -10.42 7.17
CA GLN A 7 -6.67 -10.92 7.65
C GLN A 7 -7.37 -9.90 8.54
N ALA A 8 -6.64 -9.25 9.44
CA ALA A 8 -7.20 -8.21 10.29
C ALA A 8 -7.74 -7.03 9.47
N LEU A 9 -7.04 -6.65 8.42
CA LEU A 9 -7.51 -5.59 7.51
C LEU A 9 -8.75 -6.04 6.73
N ALA A 10 -8.75 -7.26 6.23
CA ALA A 10 -9.90 -7.82 5.50
C ALA A 10 -11.13 -7.92 6.41
N ASP A 11 -10.94 -8.28 7.67
CA ASP A 11 -12.02 -8.36 8.66
C ASP A 11 -12.69 -7.01 8.91
N ARG A 12 -12.00 -5.92 8.60
CA ARG A 12 -12.53 -4.56 8.68
C ARG A 12 -13.25 -4.11 7.43
N GLY A 13 -13.41 -5.00 6.46
CA GLY A 13 -14.04 -4.69 5.19
C GLY A 13 -13.16 -3.95 4.21
N LEU A 14 -11.86 -3.93 4.44
CA LEU A 14 -10.91 -3.25 3.55
C LEU A 14 -10.49 -4.16 2.40
N LEU A 15 -10.33 -3.55 1.23
CA LEU A 15 -9.76 -4.25 0.08
C LEU A 15 -8.24 -4.21 0.17
N ILE A 16 -7.61 -5.26 -0.31
CA ILE A 16 -6.15 -5.40 -0.28
C ILE A 16 -5.63 -5.50 -1.71
N GLY A 17 -4.77 -4.55 -2.06
CA GLY A 17 -4.11 -4.52 -3.35
C GLY A 17 -2.61 -4.67 -3.21
N VAL A 18 -1.98 -5.13 -4.27
CA VAL A 18 -0.52 -5.22 -4.39
C VAL A 18 -0.08 -4.40 -5.59
N LEU A 19 0.91 -3.55 -5.38
CA LEU A 19 1.61 -2.86 -6.46
C LEU A 19 3.10 -3.13 -6.29
N SER A 20 3.70 -3.82 -7.23
CA SER A 20 5.09 -4.26 -7.11
C SER A 20 5.90 -3.91 -8.34
N ASN A 21 7.08 -3.32 -8.11
CA ASN A 21 8.11 -3.18 -9.15
C ASN A 21 8.85 -4.51 -9.23
N THR A 22 8.70 -5.18 -10.35
CA THR A 22 9.25 -6.53 -10.50
C THR A 22 9.51 -6.85 -11.96
N MET A 23 10.51 -7.69 -12.22
CA MET A 23 10.74 -8.26 -13.54
C MET A 23 10.13 -9.68 -13.66
N TRP A 24 9.61 -10.21 -12.56
CA TRP A 24 9.01 -11.55 -12.54
C TRP A 24 7.56 -11.50 -13.05
N PRO A 25 7.09 -12.57 -13.72
CA PRO A 25 5.71 -12.61 -14.19
C PRO A 25 4.73 -12.80 -13.03
N ARG A 26 3.46 -12.50 -13.33
CA ARG A 26 2.37 -12.64 -12.36
C ARG A 26 2.31 -14.04 -11.75
N SER A 27 2.53 -15.07 -12.54
CA SER A 27 2.46 -16.45 -12.07
C SER A 27 3.45 -16.74 -10.93
N HIS A 28 4.64 -16.12 -10.99
CA HIS A 28 5.61 -16.26 -9.92
C HIS A 28 5.09 -15.71 -8.61
N HIS A 29 4.54 -14.50 -8.64
CA HIS A 29 4.02 -13.84 -7.44
C HIS A 29 2.79 -14.56 -6.88
N GLU A 30 1.92 -15.04 -7.75
CA GLU A 30 0.75 -15.81 -7.32
C GLU A 30 1.14 -17.10 -6.62
N GLN A 31 2.19 -17.78 -7.13
CA GLN A 31 2.70 -18.97 -6.47
C GLN A 31 3.23 -18.69 -5.09
N VAL A 32 3.95 -17.57 -4.92
CA VAL A 32 4.48 -17.16 -3.62
C VAL A 32 3.30 -16.86 -2.66
N PHE A 33 2.31 -16.12 -3.12
CA PHE A 33 1.16 -15.80 -2.28
C PHE A 33 0.35 -17.03 -1.91
N LYS A 34 0.20 -17.98 -2.81
CA LYS A 34 -0.47 -19.24 -2.50
C LYS A 34 0.31 -20.06 -1.50
N ARG A 35 1.63 -20.12 -1.67
CA ARG A 35 2.52 -20.83 -0.73
C ARG A 35 2.39 -20.27 0.69
N ASP A 36 2.31 -18.94 0.80
CA ASP A 36 2.24 -18.25 2.08
C ASP A 36 0.80 -18.07 2.59
N ASP A 37 -0.16 -18.63 1.86
CA ASP A 37 -1.58 -18.59 2.20
C ASP A 37 -2.13 -17.14 2.25
N LEU A 38 -1.66 -16.30 1.33
CA LEU A 38 -2.07 -14.90 1.23
C LEU A 38 -2.95 -14.63 0.01
N HIS A 39 -2.95 -15.53 -0.97
CA HIS A 39 -3.58 -15.31 -2.26
C HIS A 39 -5.07 -14.94 -2.13
N GLN A 40 -5.80 -15.61 -1.24
CA GLN A 40 -7.22 -15.38 -1.06
C GLN A 40 -7.55 -14.03 -0.39
N LEU A 41 -6.54 -13.38 0.21
CA LEU A 41 -6.73 -12.08 0.87
C LEU A 41 -6.46 -10.91 -0.06
N ILE A 42 -5.91 -11.15 -1.25
CA ILE A 42 -5.53 -10.09 -2.19
C ILE A 42 -6.64 -9.91 -3.20
N ASP A 43 -7.19 -8.69 -3.25
CA ASP A 43 -8.31 -8.35 -4.12
C ASP A 43 -7.86 -7.92 -5.52
N ALA A 44 -6.69 -7.30 -5.62
CA ALA A 44 -6.12 -6.91 -6.91
C ALA A 44 -4.59 -6.83 -6.80
N ALA A 45 -3.91 -7.06 -7.91
CA ALA A 45 -2.45 -6.96 -7.96
C ALA A 45 -2.01 -6.38 -9.30
N VAL A 46 -1.08 -5.43 -9.24
CA VAL A 46 -0.48 -4.80 -10.40
C VAL A 46 1.03 -4.96 -10.31
N TYR A 47 1.61 -5.48 -11.37
CA TYR A 47 3.06 -5.73 -11.43
C TYR A 47 3.65 -4.92 -12.57
N SER A 48 4.81 -4.28 -12.32
CA SER A 48 5.47 -3.47 -13.34
C SER A 48 5.90 -4.29 -14.57
N SER A 49 5.97 -5.62 -14.43
CA SER A 49 6.23 -6.50 -15.56
C SER A 49 5.06 -6.53 -16.57
N GLU A 50 3.87 -6.07 -16.17
CA GLU A 50 2.65 -6.12 -17.00
C GLU A 50 2.18 -4.74 -17.47
N ILE A 51 2.76 -3.67 -16.96
CA ILE A 51 2.37 -2.29 -17.31
C ILE A 51 3.60 -1.52 -17.81
N PRO A 52 3.41 -0.43 -18.58
CA PRO A 52 4.54 0.28 -19.16
C PRO A 52 5.34 1.14 -18.19
N VAL A 53 4.90 1.27 -16.94
CA VAL A 53 5.53 2.14 -15.95
C VAL A 53 5.72 1.39 -14.63
N ALA A 54 6.58 1.94 -13.78
CA ALA A 54 6.87 1.41 -12.45
C ALA A 54 6.78 2.53 -11.43
N LYS A 55 6.66 2.18 -10.15
CA LYS A 55 6.73 3.18 -9.07
C LYS A 55 8.05 3.96 -9.17
N PRO A 56 8.09 5.24 -8.94
CA PRO A 56 7.06 6.10 -8.38
C PRO A 56 6.14 6.78 -9.41
N HIS A 57 6.07 6.28 -10.63
CA HIS A 57 5.23 6.88 -11.67
C HIS A 57 3.75 6.87 -11.25
N LEU A 58 3.05 7.99 -11.48
CA LEU A 58 1.66 8.16 -11.08
C LEU A 58 0.75 7.07 -11.65
N ASP A 59 0.97 6.67 -12.90
CA ASP A 59 0.13 5.69 -13.58
C ASP A 59 0.20 4.32 -12.93
N ALA A 60 1.32 3.98 -12.26
CA ALA A 60 1.43 2.72 -11.54
C ALA A 60 0.46 2.67 -10.36
N PHE A 61 0.40 3.75 -9.58
CA PHE A 61 -0.54 3.85 -8.46
C PHE A 61 -1.99 3.93 -8.93
N THR A 62 -2.24 4.68 -9.99
CA THR A 62 -3.57 4.78 -10.59
C THR A 62 -4.06 3.42 -11.07
N ALA A 63 -3.17 2.59 -11.62
CA ALA A 63 -3.53 1.25 -12.10
C ALA A 63 -4.08 0.38 -10.98
N VAL A 64 -3.43 0.36 -9.80
CA VAL A 64 -3.92 -0.48 -8.69
C VAL A 64 -5.18 0.13 -8.07
N LEU A 65 -5.28 1.45 -7.99
CA LEU A 65 -6.50 2.10 -7.50
C LEU A 65 -7.70 1.78 -8.40
N SER A 66 -7.49 1.84 -9.72
CA SER A 66 -8.56 1.49 -10.69
C SER A 66 -8.96 0.03 -10.56
N ALA A 67 -8.01 -0.86 -10.37
CA ALA A 67 -8.29 -2.28 -10.20
C ALA A 67 -9.11 -2.56 -8.95
N LEU A 68 -8.97 -1.73 -7.92
CA LEU A 68 -9.74 -1.82 -6.67
C LEU A 68 -11.02 -0.96 -6.70
N ASP A 69 -11.20 -0.15 -7.74
CA ASP A 69 -12.30 0.82 -7.85
C ASP A 69 -12.32 1.80 -6.68
N LEU A 70 -11.15 2.34 -6.35
CA LEU A 70 -10.99 3.29 -5.25
C LEU A 70 -10.41 4.61 -5.74
N THR A 71 -10.75 5.69 -5.01
CA THR A 71 -10.09 6.99 -5.16
C THR A 71 -8.85 7.02 -4.28
N PRO A 72 -7.87 7.90 -4.58
CA PRO A 72 -6.66 7.98 -3.74
C PRO A 72 -6.94 8.28 -2.27
N GLU A 73 -7.95 9.10 -1.98
CA GLU A 73 -8.29 9.48 -0.61
C GLU A 73 -8.85 8.30 0.19
N GLU A 74 -9.35 7.27 -0.49
CA GLU A 74 -9.90 6.08 0.14
C GLU A 74 -8.86 5.00 0.40
N ALA A 75 -7.60 5.23 0.00
CA ALA A 75 -6.56 4.20 0.00
C ALA A 75 -5.34 4.63 0.79
N VAL A 76 -4.66 3.64 1.34
CA VAL A 76 -3.39 3.80 2.05
C VAL A 76 -2.37 2.90 1.38
N PHE A 77 -1.17 3.41 1.16
CA PHE A 77 -0.07 2.64 0.61
C PHE A 77 0.94 2.31 1.71
N VAL A 78 1.42 1.09 1.73
CA VAL A 78 2.46 0.65 2.67
C VAL A 78 3.65 0.16 1.86
N GLY A 79 4.82 0.70 2.12
CA GLY A 79 6.03 0.29 1.41
C GLY A 79 7.29 0.57 2.21
N ASP A 80 8.41 0.05 1.70
CA ASP A 80 9.71 0.16 2.38
C ASP A 80 10.67 1.13 1.70
N ARG A 81 10.25 1.76 0.60
CA ARG A 81 11.10 2.68 -0.15
C ARG A 81 10.54 4.09 -0.10
N PRO A 82 11.26 5.04 0.55
CA PRO A 82 10.73 6.40 0.68
C PRO A 82 10.38 7.06 -0.65
N TRP A 83 11.24 6.92 -1.67
CA TRP A 83 10.98 7.55 -2.96
C TRP A 83 9.93 6.80 -3.78
N ASP A 84 10.16 5.50 -4.01
CA ASP A 84 9.29 4.73 -4.89
C ASP A 84 7.90 4.58 -4.31
N ASP A 85 7.80 4.30 -3.01
CA ASP A 85 6.54 3.95 -2.37
C ASP A 85 5.86 5.16 -1.73
N VAL A 86 6.54 5.82 -0.79
CA VAL A 86 5.92 6.88 0.00
C VAL A 86 5.68 8.12 -0.84
N TYR A 87 6.73 8.64 -1.47
CA TYR A 87 6.61 9.82 -2.31
C TYR A 87 5.63 9.56 -3.46
N GLY A 88 5.78 8.41 -4.15
CA GLY A 88 4.92 8.07 -5.27
C GLY A 88 3.44 8.03 -4.88
N ALA A 89 3.12 7.37 -3.77
CA ALA A 89 1.73 7.29 -3.30
C ALA A 89 1.18 8.67 -2.93
N GLN A 90 1.98 9.48 -2.25
CA GLN A 90 1.55 10.83 -1.84
C GLN A 90 1.30 11.74 -3.04
N GLN A 91 2.04 11.57 -4.13
CA GLN A 91 1.84 12.37 -5.34
C GLN A 91 0.48 12.14 -6.00
N VAL A 92 -0.12 10.97 -5.84
CA VAL A 92 -1.48 10.72 -6.34
C VAL A 92 -2.57 11.04 -5.31
N GLY A 93 -2.20 11.42 -4.10
CA GLY A 93 -3.16 11.80 -3.06
C GLY A 93 -3.48 10.71 -2.05
N MET A 94 -2.70 9.63 -2.02
CA MET A 94 -2.84 8.58 -1.02
C MET A 94 -2.07 8.95 0.26
N ARG A 95 -2.53 8.46 1.40
CA ARG A 95 -1.68 8.40 2.58
C ARG A 95 -0.71 7.24 2.43
N ALA A 96 0.48 7.41 2.97
CA ALA A 96 1.53 6.42 2.84
C ALA A 96 2.21 6.16 4.18
N ALA A 97 2.38 4.88 4.49
CA ALA A 97 3.10 4.43 5.66
C ALA A 97 4.41 3.77 5.22
N LEU A 98 5.49 4.11 5.90
CA LEU A 98 6.80 3.54 5.64
C LEU A 98 7.08 2.44 6.65
N ILE A 99 7.45 1.25 6.15
CA ILE A 99 8.03 0.21 6.97
C ILE A 99 9.52 0.13 6.64
N PRO A 100 10.40 0.63 7.51
CA PRO A 100 11.82 0.69 7.17
C PRO A 100 12.42 -0.69 6.96
N HIS A 101 13.26 -0.81 5.94
CA HIS A 101 13.97 -2.05 5.65
C HIS A 101 15.41 -1.92 6.15
N SER A 102 15.81 -2.76 7.09
CA SER A 102 17.09 -2.68 7.76
C SER A 102 18.28 -2.79 6.81
N ARG A 103 18.11 -3.49 5.69
CA ARG A 103 19.19 -3.70 4.71
C ARG A 103 19.47 -2.48 3.85
N LEU A 104 18.49 -1.60 3.70
CA LEU A 104 18.65 -0.41 2.86
C LEU A 104 19.26 0.76 3.61
N GLY A 105 19.29 0.68 4.93
CA GLY A 105 19.86 1.72 5.76
C GLY A 105 19.27 3.08 5.45
N ASN A 106 20.11 4.11 5.51
CA ASN A 106 19.68 5.48 5.30
C ASN A 106 19.92 5.97 3.86
N GLN A 107 19.96 5.09 2.90
CA GLN A 107 20.31 5.45 1.52
C GLN A 107 19.34 6.41 0.86
N ALA A 108 18.15 6.51 1.37
CA ALA A 108 17.12 7.32 0.75
C ALA A 108 16.95 8.68 1.41
N VAL A 109 17.87 9.08 2.25
CA VAL A 109 17.68 10.22 3.15
C VAL A 109 17.80 11.56 2.46
N ASP A 110 18.30 11.60 1.23
CA ASP A 110 18.50 12.87 0.53
C ASP A 110 17.20 13.53 0.10
N ILE A 111 16.08 12.90 0.31
CA ILE A 111 14.83 13.40 -0.16
C ILE A 111 13.95 13.72 1.03
N ALA A 112 13.41 14.93 1.04
CA ALA A 112 12.50 15.36 2.08
C ALA A 112 11.15 14.65 1.93
N VAL A 113 11.14 13.34 2.09
CA VAL A 113 9.92 12.54 2.05
C VAL A 113 9.48 12.29 3.49
N GLU A 114 8.29 12.76 3.82
CA GLU A 114 7.71 12.54 5.15
C GLU A 114 6.54 11.57 5.03
N PRO A 115 6.72 10.31 5.49
CA PRO A 115 5.60 9.38 5.52
C PRO A 115 4.52 9.86 6.47
N ASP A 116 3.29 9.50 6.18
CA ASP A 116 2.16 9.81 7.08
C ASP A 116 2.23 8.96 8.35
N ALA A 117 2.90 7.82 8.28
CA ALA A 117 3.21 6.99 9.44
C ALA A 117 4.47 6.19 9.19
N VAL A 118 5.19 5.85 10.26
CA VAL A 118 6.35 4.96 10.21
C VAL A 118 6.04 3.75 11.09
N LEU A 119 6.19 2.57 10.53
CA LEU A 119 5.83 1.32 11.19
C LEU A 119 7.09 0.61 11.70
N GLY A 120 7.07 0.14 12.93
CA GLY A 120 8.12 -0.72 13.46
C GLY A 120 7.98 -2.15 12.96
N SER A 121 6.75 -2.57 12.69
CA SER A 121 6.45 -3.87 12.10
C SER A 121 5.20 -3.73 11.24
N LEU A 122 4.98 -4.68 10.34
CA LEU A 122 3.82 -4.64 9.45
C LEU A 122 2.50 -4.61 10.22
N GLY A 123 2.43 -5.35 11.33
CA GLY A 123 1.20 -5.43 12.12
C GLY A 123 0.73 -4.10 12.68
N GLU A 124 1.62 -3.12 12.84
CA GLU A 124 1.25 -1.80 13.34
C GLU A 124 0.34 -1.04 12.38
N ILE A 125 0.28 -1.45 11.10
CA ILE A 125 -0.61 -0.78 10.13
C ILE A 125 -2.08 -0.90 10.53
N VAL A 126 -2.46 -1.94 11.23
CA VAL A 126 -3.85 -2.14 11.64
C VAL A 126 -4.34 -0.98 12.51
N GLY A 127 -3.56 -0.61 13.52
CA GLY A 127 -3.92 0.53 14.38
C GLY A 127 -3.90 1.86 13.65
N VAL A 128 -2.94 2.03 12.75
CA VAL A 128 -2.84 3.25 11.93
C VAL A 128 -4.07 3.40 11.03
N VAL A 129 -4.46 2.32 10.38
CA VAL A 129 -5.64 2.31 9.50
C VAL A 129 -6.92 2.58 10.29
N ASP A 130 -7.07 1.97 11.47
CA ASP A 130 -8.22 2.24 12.33
C ASP A 130 -8.35 3.73 12.66
N ARG A 131 -7.24 4.39 12.99
CA ARG A 131 -7.22 5.82 13.25
C ARG A 131 -7.60 6.63 12.00
N TRP A 132 -7.02 6.29 10.87
CA TRP A 132 -7.29 7.00 9.62
C TRP A 132 -8.72 6.79 9.12
N MET A 133 -9.29 5.61 9.34
CA MET A 133 -10.70 5.35 9.01
C MET A 133 -11.62 6.21 9.86
N SER A 134 -11.33 6.37 11.15
CA SER A 134 -12.09 7.24 12.03
C SER A 134 -12.03 8.69 11.57
N GLU A 135 -10.85 9.16 11.18
CA GLU A 135 -10.69 10.53 10.67
C GLU A 135 -11.45 10.73 9.35
N TYR A 136 -11.40 9.76 8.48
CA TYR A 136 -12.11 9.81 7.20
C TYR A 136 -13.62 9.84 7.39
N ASP A 137 -14.14 8.99 8.26
CA ASP A 137 -15.57 8.94 8.56
C ASP A 137 -16.05 10.22 9.23
N ALA A 138 -15.25 10.78 10.15
CA ALA A 138 -15.59 12.05 10.79
C ALA A 138 -15.64 13.19 9.78
N ALA A 139 -14.69 13.26 8.87
CA ALA A 139 -14.68 14.28 7.83
C ALA A 139 -15.89 14.14 6.90
N ARG A 140 -16.27 12.92 6.54
CA ARG A 140 -17.46 12.68 5.71
C ARG A 140 -18.74 13.01 6.45
N GLY A 141 -18.80 12.72 7.76
CA GLY A 141 -19.94 13.06 8.59
C GLY A 141 -20.17 14.57 8.66
N GLU A 142 -19.10 15.34 8.71
CA GLU A 142 -19.18 16.80 8.69
C GLU A 142 -19.70 17.33 7.35
N VAL A 143 -19.36 16.66 6.27
CA VAL A 143 -19.78 17.07 4.91
C VAL A 143 -21.23 16.69 4.63
N SER A 144 -21.73 15.63 5.27
CA SER A 144 -23.09 15.13 4.98
C SER A 144 -24.19 15.81 5.79
N THR A 145 -23.81 16.74 6.67
CA THR A 145 -24.79 17.58 7.36
C THR A 145 -25.03 18.87 6.61
#